data_1dbfa46b1037c531bc510124b2c3f620
#
_entry.id   1dbfa46b1037c531bc510124b2c3f620
#
_cell.length_a   1.000
_cell.length_b   1.000
_cell.length_c   1.000
_cell.angle_alpha   90.00
_cell.angle_beta   90.00
_cell.angle_gamma   90.00
#
_symmetry.space_group_name_H-M   'P 1'
#
loop_
_entity.id
_entity.type
_entity.pdbx_description
1 polymer ?
#
loop_
_entity_poly.entity_id
_entity_poly.type
_entity_poly.pdbx_seq_one_letter_code
_entity_poly.pdbx_strand_id
1 'polypeptide(L)'
;MPEAASTRAVIGDSEFDRDTAVTRRAPGVYDIDLSAGWTIISAVNGGYLLAVLGRALADTLPHPDPFTVSAHYLTASQPGPAVIRTDTVRTGRTLSTGQASLLQYDAEGNEVERIRVLASYGDLAALPGDVRTTATPPAIPPMDQCFGPEDGPAPVDGSSAITERLMLKLDPSTLGWALGAPSGKGEMRSWFGLADGRDADPLALLLAVDALPPTAFEIGLKGWVPTVELTVHVRHRPAPGPLRVSVTTRNLAGGFLEEDAEVWDSADRLVAQSRQLARVRLG
;
A
#
# COMPACT_ATOMS: atom_id res chain seq x y z
N MET A 1 -29.59 28.94 3.13
CA MET A 1 -28.51 28.00 3.41
C MET A 1 -27.93 27.61 2.05
N PRO A 2 -26.73 28.02 1.66
CA PRO A 2 -26.14 27.56 0.40
C PRO A 2 -25.70 26.09 0.57
N GLU A 3 -26.13 25.28 -0.35
CA GLU A 3 -25.78 23.88 -0.55
C GLU A 3 -24.25 23.78 -0.75
N ALA A 4 -23.55 23.09 0.14
CA ALA A 4 -22.13 22.85 0.02
C ALA A 4 -21.92 21.96 -1.22
N ALA A 5 -21.33 22.52 -2.26
CA ALA A 5 -20.89 21.77 -3.44
C ALA A 5 -19.87 20.72 -2.97
N SER A 6 -20.27 19.46 -3.02
CA SER A 6 -19.39 18.31 -2.86
C SER A 6 -18.32 18.41 -3.97
N THR A 7 -17.10 18.73 -3.59
CA THR A 7 -15.95 18.68 -4.49
C THR A 7 -15.66 17.21 -4.75
N ARG A 8 -16.27 16.66 -5.79
CA ARG A 8 -15.96 15.33 -6.30
C ARG A 8 -14.46 15.28 -6.58
N ALA A 9 -13.73 14.37 -5.93
CA ALA A 9 -12.35 14.12 -6.27
C ALA A 9 -12.26 13.86 -7.78
N VAL A 10 -11.44 14.65 -8.48
CA VAL A 10 -11.19 14.44 -9.90
C VAL A 10 -10.42 13.12 -9.97
N ILE A 11 -11.06 12.08 -10.50
CA ILE A 11 -10.40 10.83 -10.82
C ILE A 11 -9.44 11.15 -11.95
N GLY A 12 -8.13 11.02 -11.71
CA GLY A 12 -7.09 11.22 -12.71
C GLY A 12 -7.18 10.15 -13.82
N ASP A 13 -6.53 10.43 -14.96
CA ASP A 13 -6.48 9.49 -16.10
C ASP A 13 -5.43 8.39 -15.95
N SER A 14 -4.70 8.34 -14.82
CA SER A 14 -3.67 7.34 -14.55
C SER A 14 -4.27 5.94 -14.32
N GLU A 15 -3.46 4.90 -14.53
CA GLU A 15 -3.90 3.52 -14.24
C GLU A 15 -4.29 3.35 -12.76
N PHE A 16 -3.48 3.87 -11.85
CA PHE A 16 -3.77 3.80 -10.42
C PHE A 16 -5.10 4.48 -10.07
N ASP A 17 -5.39 5.64 -10.66
CA ASP A 17 -6.64 6.35 -10.39
C ASP A 17 -7.86 5.61 -10.94
N ARG A 18 -7.76 5.04 -12.16
CA ARG A 18 -8.83 4.23 -12.75
C ARG A 18 -9.08 2.96 -11.96
N ASP A 19 -8.00 2.23 -11.64
CA ASP A 19 -8.09 0.90 -11.03
C ASP A 19 -8.43 0.96 -9.53
N THR A 20 -8.22 2.10 -8.87
CA THR A 20 -8.67 2.33 -7.48
C THR A 20 -10.02 3.03 -7.39
N ALA A 21 -10.63 3.44 -8.51
CA ALA A 21 -11.90 4.15 -8.52
C ALA A 21 -13.03 3.26 -7.99
N VAL A 22 -13.85 3.83 -7.11
CA VAL A 22 -15.03 3.15 -6.55
C VAL A 22 -16.31 3.84 -7.02
N THR A 23 -17.36 3.07 -7.24
CA THR A 23 -18.68 3.58 -7.63
C THR A 23 -19.62 3.48 -6.44
N ARG A 24 -20.10 4.63 -5.95
CA ARG A 24 -21.08 4.67 -4.86
C ARG A 24 -22.43 4.12 -5.34
N ARG A 25 -22.89 3.01 -4.72
CA ARG A 25 -24.20 2.40 -4.98
C ARG A 25 -25.28 2.88 -4.01
N ALA A 26 -24.90 3.10 -2.76
CA ALA A 26 -25.76 3.59 -1.69
C ALA A 26 -24.91 4.31 -0.63
N PRO A 27 -25.51 5.03 0.35
CA PRO A 27 -24.74 5.55 1.47
C PRO A 27 -23.91 4.45 2.16
N GLY A 28 -22.58 4.63 2.22
CA GLY A 28 -21.66 3.67 2.79
C GLY A 28 -21.49 2.35 2.03
N VAL A 29 -21.95 2.26 0.78
CA VAL A 29 -21.82 1.06 -0.06
C VAL A 29 -21.25 1.42 -1.43
N TYR A 30 -20.17 0.77 -1.81
CA TYR A 30 -19.47 1.02 -3.07
C TYR A 30 -19.23 -0.29 -3.83
N ASP A 31 -19.27 -0.21 -5.14
CA ASP A 31 -18.87 -1.29 -6.04
C ASP A 31 -17.50 -0.98 -6.64
N ILE A 32 -16.71 -2.01 -6.85
CA ILE A 32 -15.44 -1.98 -7.55
C ILE A 32 -15.23 -3.28 -8.32
N ASP A 33 -14.50 -3.20 -9.41
CA ASP A 33 -13.91 -4.34 -10.11
C ASP A 33 -12.40 -4.33 -9.85
N LEU A 34 -11.92 -5.27 -9.01
CA LEU A 34 -10.51 -5.34 -8.64
C LEU A 34 -9.68 -5.78 -9.84
N SER A 35 -8.80 -4.88 -10.29
CA SER A 35 -7.98 -5.09 -11.49
C SER A 35 -6.96 -6.22 -11.31
N ALA A 36 -6.89 -7.13 -12.28
CA ALA A 36 -5.89 -8.20 -12.31
C ALA A 36 -4.45 -7.67 -12.48
N GLY A 37 -4.28 -6.41 -12.95
CA GLY A 37 -2.99 -5.75 -13.08
C GLY A 37 -2.28 -5.49 -11.75
N TRP A 38 -2.96 -5.62 -10.61
CA TRP A 38 -2.40 -5.40 -9.28
C TRP A 38 -2.24 -6.69 -8.48
N THR A 39 -2.00 -7.81 -9.16
CA THR A 39 -1.81 -9.12 -8.50
C THR A 39 -0.34 -9.43 -8.22
N ILE A 40 -0.12 -10.18 -7.13
CA ILE A 40 1.12 -10.87 -6.81
C ILE A 40 0.79 -12.36 -6.86
N ILE A 41 1.38 -13.09 -7.82
CA ILE A 41 1.07 -14.49 -8.12
C ILE A 41 -0.45 -14.62 -8.47
N SER A 42 -1.29 -14.96 -7.51
CA SER A 42 -2.72 -15.21 -7.72
C SER A 42 -3.63 -14.34 -6.84
N ALA A 43 -3.07 -13.51 -5.99
CA ALA A 43 -3.81 -12.66 -5.06
C ALA A 43 -3.62 -11.18 -5.41
N VAL A 44 -4.64 -10.38 -5.15
CA VAL A 44 -4.55 -8.92 -5.28
C VAL A 44 -3.65 -8.37 -4.18
N ASN A 45 -2.74 -7.44 -4.52
CA ASN A 45 -1.79 -6.83 -3.59
C ASN A 45 -2.50 -6.08 -2.45
N GLY A 46 -1.98 -6.23 -1.23
CA GLY A 46 -2.57 -5.67 -0.03
C GLY A 46 -2.56 -4.15 0.01
N GLY A 47 -1.48 -3.52 -0.41
CA GLY A 47 -1.36 -2.06 -0.47
C GLY A 47 -2.29 -1.41 -1.50
N TYR A 48 -2.47 -2.05 -2.67
CA TYR A 48 -3.49 -1.64 -3.64
C TYR A 48 -4.90 -1.71 -3.03
N LEU A 49 -5.22 -2.80 -2.32
CA LEU A 49 -6.50 -2.92 -1.62
C LEU A 49 -6.70 -1.85 -0.55
N LEU A 50 -5.63 -1.45 0.16
CA LEU A 50 -5.70 -0.32 1.09
C LEU A 50 -6.01 1.00 0.37
N ALA A 51 -5.43 1.24 -0.80
CA ALA A 51 -5.72 2.44 -1.59
C ALA A 51 -7.18 2.48 -2.06
N VAL A 52 -7.72 1.33 -2.49
CA VAL A 52 -9.13 1.16 -2.86
C VAL A 52 -10.06 1.47 -1.68
N LEU A 53 -9.82 0.85 -0.52
CA LEU A 53 -10.60 1.09 0.70
C LEU A 53 -10.43 2.54 1.18
N GLY A 54 -9.23 3.08 1.00
CA GLY A 54 -8.91 4.49 1.28
C GLY A 54 -9.76 5.46 0.46
N ARG A 55 -10.00 5.18 -0.82
CA ARG A 55 -10.91 6.02 -1.64
C ARG A 55 -12.34 5.98 -1.13
N ALA A 56 -12.87 4.82 -0.80
CA ALA A 56 -14.21 4.69 -0.27
C ALA A 56 -14.38 5.45 1.06
N LEU A 57 -13.36 5.39 1.92
CA LEU A 57 -13.35 6.14 3.18
C LEU A 57 -13.21 7.65 2.96
N ALA A 58 -12.40 8.10 1.99
CA ALA A 58 -12.30 9.52 1.64
C ALA A 58 -13.61 10.11 1.08
N ASP A 59 -14.42 9.28 0.41
CA ASP A 59 -15.77 9.69 -0.04
C ASP A 59 -16.82 9.64 1.08
N THR A 60 -16.60 8.82 2.11
CA THR A 60 -17.50 8.65 3.25
C THR A 60 -17.26 9.70 4.35
N LEU A 61 -16.01 10.01 4.64
CA LEU A 61 -15.59 10.86 5.74
C LEU A 61 -15.46 12.33 5.29
N PRO A 62 -15.66 13.31 6.19
CA PRO A 62 -15.57 14.74 5.85
C PRO A 62 -14.12 15.24 5.67
N HIS A 63 -13.11 14.43 5.99
CA HIS A 63 -11.69 14.77 5.87
C HIS A 63 -11.05 14.03 4.69
N PRO A 64 -10.14 14.70 3.93
CA PRO A 64 -9.67 14.19 2.65
C PRO A 64 -8.58 13.12 2.74
N ASP A 65 -7.70 13.19 3.75
CA ASP A 65 -6.46 12.43 3.74
C ASP A 65 -6.43 11.36 4.84
N PRO A 66 -5.94 10.14 4.55
CA PRO A 66 -5.68 9.13 5.57
C PRO A 66 -4.51 9.60 6.47
N PHE A 67 -4.69 9.53 7.79
CA PHE A 67 -3.63 9.73 8.78
C PHE A 67 -3.14 8.40 9.32
N THR A 68 -4.07 7.49 9.56
CA THR A 68 -3.75 6.11 9.93
C THR A 68 -4.77 5.17 9.32
N VAL A 69 -4.29 4.01 8.87
CA VAL A 69 -5.09 2.92 8.33
C VAL A 69 -4.57 1.63 8.94
N SER A 70 -5.40 0.94 9.73
CA SER A 70 -5.10 -0.39 10.27
C SER A 70 -6.00 -1.40 9.60
N ALA A 71 -5.40 -2.43 8.99
CA ALA A 71 -6.09 -3.42 8.19
C ALA A 71 -5.77 -4.84 8.66
N HIS A 72 -6.80 -5.67 8.76
CA HIS A 72 -6.68 -7.13 8.92
C HIS A 72 -7.05 -7.82 7.61
N TYR A 73 -6.13 -8.61 7.07
CA TYR A 73 -6.31 -9.40 5.86
C TYR A 73 -6.85 -10.78 6.27
N LEU A 74 -8.14 -10.99 6.07
CA LEU A 74 -8.85 -12.17 6.57
C LEU A 74 -8.70 -13.36 5.64
N THR A 75 -8.74 -13.09 4.32
CA THR A 75 -8.51 -14.08 3.27
C THR A 75 -8.10 -13.39 1.98
N ALA A 76 -7.34 -14.07 1.12
CA ALA A 76 -6.82 -13.51 -0.12
C ALA A 76 -7.93 -13.00 -1.04
N SER A 77 -7.81 -11.75 -1.50
CA SER A 77 -8.70 -11.16 -2.49
C SER A 77 -8.32 -11.63 -3.90
N GLN A 78 -9.32 -11.77 -4.74
CA GLN A 78 -9.17 -12.15 -6.15
C GLN A 78 -9.52 -10.98 -7.06
N PRO A 79 -8.97 -10.91 -8.28
CA PRO A 79 -9.46 -9.97 -9.29
C PRO A 79 -10.95 -10.17 -9.56
N GLY A 80 -11.63 -9.08 -9.95
CA GLY A 80 -13.05 -9.09 -10.29
C GLY A 80 -13.94 -8.34 -9.30
N PRO A 81 -15.25 -8.51 -9.38
CA PRO A 81 -16.23 -7.73 -8.62
C PRO A 81 -16.06 -7.85 -7.11
N ALA A 82 -16.15 -6.71 -6.43
CA ALA A 82 -16.15 -6.63 -4.98
C ALA A 82 -17.09 -5.50 -4.50
N VAL A 83 -17.51 -5.60 -3.26
CA VAL A 83 -18.33 -4.60 -2.59
C VAL A 83 -17.56 -4.06 -1.39
N ILE A 84 -17.56 -2.74 -1.23
CA ILE A 84 -17.01 -2.08 -0.04
C ILE A 84 -18.16 -1.55 0.79
N ARG A 85 -18.14 -1.84 2.09
CA ARG A 85 -19.03 -1.21 3.06
C ARG A 85 -18.21 -0.32 3.99
N THR A 86 -18.65 0.92 4.15
CA THR A 86 -18.03 1.89 5.04
C THR A 86 -19.03 2.34 6.09
N ASP A 87 -18.50 2.69 7.27
CA ASP A 87 -19.27 3.30 8.34
C ASP A 87 -18.44 4.39 9.03
N THR A 88 -19.11 5.49 9.39
CA THR A 88 -18.49 6.58 10.14
C THR A 88 -18.57 6.28 11.63
N VAL A 89 -17.46 5.92 12.24
CA VAL A 89 -17.37 5.63 13.68
C VAL A 89 -17.44 6.92 14.51
N ARG A 90 -16.73 7.97 14.04
CA ARG A 90 -16.67 9.26 14.73
C ARG A 90 -16.37 10.38 13.75
N THR A 91 -17.09 11.50 13.88
CA THR A 91 -16.75 12.75 13.21
C THR A 91 -16.27 13.77 14.25
N GLY A 92 -15.05 14.28 14.07
CA GLY A 92 -14.47 15.34 14.87
C GLY A 92 -14.16 16.57 14.03
N ARG A 93 -13.68 17.63 14.65
CA ARG A 93 -13.34 18.88 13.97
C ARG A 93 -12.08 18.75 13.10
N THR A 94 -11.08 18.02 13.56
CA THR A 94 -9.75 17.87 12.91
C THR A 94 -9.52 16.47 12.39
N LEU A 95 -10.19 15.47 12.95
CA LEU A 95 -10.06 14.06 12.58
C LEU A 95 -11.43 13.41 12.60
N SER A 96 -11.67 12.53 11.63
CA SER A 96 -12.79 11.60 11.61
C SER A 96 -12.27 10.18 11.54
N THR A 97 -12.98 9.26 12.20
CA THR A 97 -12.65 7.83 12.17
C THR A 97 -13.76 7.07 11.48
N GLY A 98 -13.39 6.22 10.55
CA GLY A 98 -14.31 5.33 9.85
C GLY A 98 -13.77 3.92 9.79
N GLN A 99 -14.64 2.98 9.51
CA GLN A 99 -14.28 1.60 9.20
C GLN A 99 -14.74 1.22 7.80
N ALA A 100 -14.07 0.24 7.21
CA ALA A 100 -14.42 -0.30 5.92
C ALA A 100 -14.19 -1.81 5.88
N SER A 101 -15.04 -2.52 5.11
CA SER A 101 -14.88 -3.94 4.79
C SER A 101 -14.92 -4.12 3.28
N LEU A 102 -14.02 -4.93 2.74
CA LEU A 102 -14.06 -5.40 1.35
C LEU A 102 -14.60 -6.81 1.32
N LEU A 103 -15.59 -7.04 0.48
CA LEU A 103 -16.40 -8.25 0.39
C LEU A 103 -16.37 -8.77 -1.04
N GLN A 104 -16.22 -10.06 -1.19
CA GLN A 104 -16.40 -10.77 -2.46
C GLN A 104 -17.37 -11.94 -2.25
N TYR A 105 -17.83 -12.53 -3.34
CA TYR A 105 -18.70 -13.71 -3.27
C TYR A 105 -17.90 -14.95 -3.65
N ASP A 106 -18.10 -16.05 -2.93
CA ASP A 106 -17.55 -17.36 -3.28
C ASP A 106 -18.34 -18.03 -4.44
N ALA A 107 -17.93 -19.22 -4.84
CA ALA A 107 -18.56 -19.96 -5.94
C ALA A 107 -20.01 -20.37 -5.63
N GLU A 108 -20.35 -20.50 -4.35
CA GLU A 108 -21.69 -20.79 -3.85
C GLU A 108 -22.57 -19.55 -3.70
N GLY A 109 -22.00 -18.35 -3.92
CA GLY A 109 -22.69 -17.06 -3.79
C GLY A 109 -22.75 -16.53 -2.36
N ASN A 110 -22.01 -17.10 -1.42
CA ASN A 110 -21.90 -16.56 -0.07
C ASN A 110 -20.96 -15.36 -0.03
N GLU A 111 -21.29 -14.37 0.80
CA GLU A 111 -20.45 -13.21 1.03
C GLU A 111 -19.23 -13.58 1.88
N VAL A 112 -18.05 -13.25 1.41
CA VAL A 112 -16.76 -13.48 2.07
C VAL A 112 -16.08 -12.15 2.32
N GLU A 113 -15.86 -11.79 3.58
CA GLU A 113 -15.08 -10.63 3.95
C GLU A 113 -13.58 -10.90 3.74
N ARG A 114 -12.95 -10.08 2.92
CA ARG A 114 -11.53 -10.21 2.55
C ARG A 114 -10.63 -9.41 3.47
N ILE A 115 -11.01 -8.15 3.72
CA ILE A 115 -10.25 -7.20 4.52
C ILE A 115 -11.20 -6.41 5.39
N ARG A 116 -10.77 -6.11 6.61
CA ARG A 116 -11.40 -5.13 7.49
C ARG A 116 -10.42 -4.04 7.89
N VAL A 117 -10.87 -2.78 7.83
CA VAL A 117 -10.07 -1.59 8.08
C VAL A 117 -10.73 -0.71 9.13
N LEU A 118 -9.91 -0.16 10.04
CA LEU A 118 -10.22 1.01 10.86
C LEU A 118 -9.23 2.12 10.49
N ALA A 119 -9.73 3.31 10.16
CA ALA A 119 -8.89 4.41 9.71
C ALA A 119 -9.31 5.75 10.31
N SER A 120 -8.34 6.64 10.51
CA SER A 120 -8.60 8.05 10.87
C SER A 120 -8.11 8.95 9.75
N TYR A 121 -8.96 9.90 9.39
CA TYR A 121 -8.76 10.87 8.31
C TYR A 121 -8.67 12.28 8.85
N GLY A 122 -7.82 13.09 8.23
CA GLY A 122 -7.61 14.50 8.55
C GLY A 122 -7.35 15.30 7.28
N ASP A 123 -6.81 16.51 7.45
CA ASP A 123 -6.31 17.34 6.35
C ASP A 123 -4.80 17.53 6.51
N LEU A 124 -4.00 16.80 5.72
CA LEU A 124 -2.55 16.88 5.74
C LEU A 124 -2.04 18.26 5.29
N ALA A 125 -2.80 18.98 4.45
CA ALA A 125 -2.42 20.30 3.99
C ALA A 125 -2.62 21.37 5.08
N ALA A 126 -3.49 21.12 6.04
CA ALA A 126 -3.74 22.03 7.17
C ALA A 126 -2.80 21.81 8.35
N LEU A 127 -1.90 20.81 8.30
CA LEU A 127 -0.94 20.56 9.37
C LEU A 127 0.10 21.68 9.46
N PRO A 128 0.54 22.06 10.68
CA PRO A 128 1.66 22.96 10.85
C PRO A 128 2.93 22.36 10.24
N GLY A 129 3.78 23.22 9.64
CA GLY A 129 5.04 22.80 9.03
C GLY A 129 6.15 22.44 10.01
N ASP A 130 5.88 22.41 11.32
CA ASP A 130 6.87 22.06 12.35
C ASP A 130 7.12 20.56 12.36
N VAL A 131 8.30 20.12 11.92
CA VAL A 131 8.73 18.72 11.91
C VAL A 131 9.92 18.54 12.83
N ARG A 132 9.79 17.60 13.77
CA ARG A 132 10.90 17.17 14.63
C ARG A 132 11.12 15.68 14.38
N THR A 133 12.26 15.33 13.80
CA THR A 133 12.60 13.95 13.47
C THR A 133 14.05 13.64 13.81
N THR A 134 14.29 12.39 14.21
CA THR A 134 15.63 11.79 14.30
C THR A 134 15.85 10.76 13.18
N ALA A 135 14.80 10.51 12.36
CA ALA A 135 14.90 9.62 11.22
C ALA A 135 15.69 10.29 10.09
N THR A 136 16.40 9.48 9.33
CA THR A 136 17.20 9.90 8.18
C THR A 136 16.78 9.12 6.94
N PRO A 137 16.73 9.76 5.76
CA PRO A 137 16.41 9.05 4.54
C PRO A 137 17.36 7.87 4.29
N PRO A 138 16.87 6.74 3.77
CA PRO A 138 17.73 5.62 3.42
C PRO A 138 18.71 6.02 2.31
N ALA A 139 19.98 5.66 2.48
CA ALA A 139 20.98 5.81 1.45
C ALA A 139 20.74 4.74 0.36
N ILE A 140 20.15 5.15 -0.75
CA ILE A 140 19.92 4.32 -1.94
C ILE A 140 20.79 4.90 -3.07
N PRO A 141 21.50 4.08 -3.86
CA PRO A 141 22.22 4.56 -5.04
C PRO A 141 21.31 5.30 -6.02
N PRO A 142 21.83 6.13 -6.92
CA PRO A 142 21.08 6.70 -8.04
C PRO A 142 20.30 5.61 -8.80
N MET A 143 19.11 5.94 -9.32
CA MET A 143 18.20 4.96 -9.94
C MET A 143 18.83 4.18 -11.10
N ASP A 144 19.72 4.80 -11.86
CA ASP A 144 20.47 4.17 -12.96
C ASP A 144 21.52 3.14 -12.49
N GLN A 145 21.80 3.08 -11.19
CA GLN A 145 22.68 2.10 -10.56
C GLN A 145 21.88 1.06 -9.76
N CYS A 146 20.57 1.17 -9.73
CA CYS A 146 19.65 0.26 -9.05
C CYS A 146 19.08 -0.76 -10.03
N PHE A 147 18.69 -1.92 -9.51
CA PHE A 147 18.17 -3.04 -10.28
C PHE A 147 16.66 -2.88 -10.51
N GLY A 148 16.23 -2.86 -11.77
CA GLY A 148 14.84 -2.83 -12.19
C GLY A 148 14.33 -4.16 -12.74
N PRO A 149 13.03 -4.28 -13.02
CA PRO A 149 12.46 -5.46 -13.65
C PRO A 149 13.11 -5.80 -15.02
N GLU A 150 13.57 -4.78 -15.74
CA GLU A 150 14.25 -4.92 -17.04
C GLU A 150 15.62 -5.60 -16.95
N ASP A 151 16.25 -5.58 -15.77
CA ASP A 151 17.58 -6.18 -15.55
C ASP A 151 17.49 -7.66 -15.13
N GLY A 152 16.26 -8.13 -14.84
CA GLY A 152 15.98 -9.50 -14.42
C GLY A 152 15.63 -10.44 -15.58
N PRO A 153 15.48 -11.74 -15.29
CA PRO A 153 14.90 -12.66 -16.25
C PRO A 153 13.45 -12.23 -16.55
N ALA A 154 13.02 -12.47 -17.80
CA ALA A 154 11.63 -12.22 -18.17
C ALA A 154 10.68 -12.87 -17.15
N PRO A 155 9.58 -12.20 -16.79
CA PRO A 155 8.59 -12.77 -15.88
C PRO A 155 8.13 -14.15 -16.38
N VAL A 156 8.13 -15.14 -15.49
CA VAL A 156 7.52 -16.43 -15.79
C VAL A 156 6.02 -16.24 -15.82
N ASP A 157 5.31 -16.84 -16.75
CA ASP A 157 3.84 -16.79 -16.84
C ASP A 157 3.22 -17.05 -15.46
N GLY A 158 2.36 -16.12 -14.99
CA GLY A 158 1.76 -16.14 -13.65
C GLY A 158 2.59 -15.41 -12.58
N SER A 159 3.66 -14.71 -12.95
CA SER A 159 4.38 -13.80 -12.06
C SER A 159 3.55 -12.53 -11.76
N SER A 160 4.00 -11.76 -10.79
CA SER A 160 3.32 -10.59 -10.25
C SER A 160 3.01 -9.52 -11.30
N ALA A 161 1.77 -9.41 -11.73
CA ALA A 161 1.33 -8.39 -12.71
C ALA A 161 1.57 -6.96 -12.20
N ILE A 162 1.60 -6.77 -10.89
CA ILE A 162 1.89 -5.47 -10.24
C ILE A 162 3.24 -4.89 -10.68
N THR A 163 4.22 -5.71 -11.07
CA THR A 163 5.54 -5.22 -11.51
C THR A 163 5.47 -4.37 -12.77
N GLU A 164 4.44 -4.54 -13.60
CA GLU A 164 4.19 -3.70 -14.79
C GLU A 164 3.57 -2.34 -14.44
N ARG A 165 3.00 -2.21 -13.24
CA ARG A 165 2.33 -1.02 -12.74
C ARG A 165 3.25 -0.13 -11.91
N LEU A 166 4.41 -0.64 -11.51
CA LEU A 166 5.33 0.02 -10.61
C LEU A 166 6.69 0.26 -11.28
N MET A 167 7.22 1.43 -11.05
CA MET A 167 8.64 1.71 -11.23
C MET A 167 9.34 1.35 -9.92
N LEU A 168 9.91 0.14 -9.85
CA LEU A 168 10.75 -0.29 -8.74
C LEU A 168 12.19 -0.38 -9.19
N LYS A 169 13.10 0.29 -8.45
CA LYS A 169 14.54 0.24 -8.66
C LYS A 169 15.21 -0.17 -7.36
N LEU A 170 15.46 -1.46 -7.20
CA LEU A 170 15.98 -2.09 -5.99
C LEU A 170 17.46 -1.75 -5.78
N ASP A 171 17.82 -1.41 -4.56
CA ASP A 171 19.22 -1.21 -4.14
C ASP A 171 19.98 -2.53 -4.27
N PRO A 172 21.06 -2.59 -5.10
CA PRO A 172 21.86 -3.81 -5.29
C PRO A 172 22.40 -4.41 -3.99
N SER A 173 22.64 -3.59 -2.98
CA SER A 173 23.17 -4.06 -1.69
C SER A 173 22.16 -4.83 -0.84
N THR A 174 20.87 -4.78 -1.20
CA THR A 174 19.75 -5.50 -0.55
C THR A 174 19.09 -6.50 -1.50
N LEU A 175 19.80 -6.94 -2.56
CA LEU A 175 19.28 -7.84 -3.59
C LEU A 175 19.91 -9.23 -3.55
N GLY A 176 20.68 -9.55 -2.51
CA GLY A 176 21.40 -10.82 -2.41
C GLY A 176 20.50 -12.05 -2.51
N TRP A 177 19.27 -11.97 -2.02
CA TRP A 177 18.27 -13.03 -2.11
C TRP A 177 17.97 -13.47 -3.55
N ALA A 178 17.88 -12.52 -4.48
CA ALA A 178 17.61 -12.81 -5.89
C ALA A 178 18.79 -13.51 -6.59
N LEU A 179 20.00 -13.32 -6.06
CA LEU A 179 21.24 -13.95 -6.53
C LEU A 179 21.58 -15.26 -5.78
N GLY A 180 20.68 -15.74 -4.90
CA GLY A 180 20.88 -16.94 -4.11
C GLY A 180 21.83 -16.75 -2.90
N ALA A 181 22.20 -15.53 -2.57
CA ALA A 181 23.11 -15.15 -1.48
C ALA A 181 22.46 -14.08 -0.57
N PRO A 182 21.36 -14.41 0.14
CA PRO A 182 20.69 -13.47 1.04
C PRO A 182 21.65 -12.94 2.09
N SER A 183 21.56 -11.64 2.41
CA SER A 183 22.47 -10.94 3.31
C SER A 183 22.30 -11.34 4.78
N GLY A 184 21.14 -11.87 5.14
CA GLY A 184 20.74 -12.14 6.51
C GLY A 184 20.34 -10.89 7.32
N LYS A 185 20.37 -9.71 6.71
CA LYS A 185 20.07 -8.43 7.40
C LYS A 185 18.57 -8.12 7.49
N GLY A 186 17.72 -8.79 6.69
CA GLY A 186 16.29 -8.54 6.69
C GLY A 186 15.94 -7.09 6.30
N GLU A 187 16.62 -6.54 5.30
CA GLU A 187 16.43 -5.17 4.82
C GLU A 187 16.26 -5.17 3.30
N MET A 188 15.28 -4.40 2.82
CA MET A 188 15.11 -4.09 1.40
C MET A 188 14.96 -2.60 1.20
N ARG A 189 15.60 -2.07 0.17
CA ARG A 189 15.51 -0.66 -0.21
C ARG A 189 15.24 -0.52 -1.70
N SER A 190 14.40 0.45 -2.07
CA SER A 190 14.05 0.71 -3.45
C SER A 190 13.66 2.16 -3.67
N TRP A 191 13.89 2.65 -4.88
CA TRP A 191 13.09 3.72 -5.45
C TRP A 191 11.73 3.16 -5.85
N PHE A 192 10.71 3.95 -5.66
CA PHE A 192 9.32 3.60 -5.98
C PHE A 192 8.65 4.73 -6.77
N GLY A 193 7.85 4.36 -7.75
CA GLY A 193 6.94 5.23 -8.49
C GLY A 193 5.85 4.42 -9.17
N LEU A 194 4.89 5.10 -9.77
CA LEU A 194 3.91 4.48 -10.66
C LEU A 194 4.50 4.45 -12.08
N ALA A 195 4.31 3.35 -12.80
CA ALA A 195 4.96 3.14 -14.10
C ALA A 195 4.51 4.14 -15.18
N ASP A 196 3.30 4.68 -15.06
CA ASP A 196 2.74 5.71 -15.95
C ASP A 196 3.22 7.14 -15.62
N GLY A 197 4.12 7.28 -14.64
CA GLY A 197 4.72 8.57 -14.26
C GLY A 197 3.80 9.46 -13.40
N ARG A 198 2.67 8.95 -12.92
CA ARG A 198 1.82 9.68 -11.97
C ARG A 198 2.57 9.90 -10.66
N ASP A 199 2.61 11.14 -10.18
CA ASP A 199 3.14 11.45 -8.87
C ASP A 199 2.33 10.77 -7.75
N ALA A 200 3.02 10.35 -6.69
CA ALA A 200 2.36 9.75 -5.54
C ALA A 200 1.50 10.79 -4.78
N ASP A 201 0.36 10.33 -4.27
CA ASP A 201 -0.52 11.04 -3.35
C ASP A 201 -0.67 10.25 -2.04
N PRO A 202 -1.41 10.73 -1.03
CA PRO A 202 -1.60 10.01 0.23
C PRO A 202 -2.17 8.59 0.07
N LEU A 203 -2.97 8.31 -0.97
CA LEU A 203 -3.47 6.95 -1.24
C LEU A 203 -2.41 6.06 -1.88
N ALA A 204 -1.56 6.61 -2.75
CA ALA A 204 -0.43 5.87 -3.32
C ALA A 204 0.62 5.50 -2.25
N LEU A 205 0.71 6.25 -1.13
CA LEU A 205 1.56 5.88 -0.01
C LEU A 205 1.09 4.59 0.69
N LEU A 206 -0.24 4.30 0.68
CA LEU A 206 -0.78 3.04 1.19
C LEU A 206 -0.33 1.84 0.33
N LEU A 207 -0.15 2.06 -0.97
CA LEU A 207 0.44 1.07 -1.87
C LEU A 207 1.95 0.95 -1.65
N ALA A 208 2.67 2.07 -1.53
CA ALA A 208 4.13 2.10 -1.48
C ALA A 208 4.71 1.31 -0.30
N VAL A 209 4.04 1.30 0.85
CA VAL A 209 4.49 0.56 2.05
C VAL A 209 4.40 -0.95 1.91
N ASP A 210 3.67 -1.47 0.92
CA ASP A 210 3.43 -2.90 0.67
C ASP A 210 3.83 -3.32 -0.77
N ALA A 211 4.69 -2.52 -1.41
CA ALA A 211 5.05 -2.71 -2.81
C ALA A 211 6.34 -3.51 -3.02
N LEU A 212 7.21 -3.58 -2.02
CA LEU A 212 8.49 -4.28 -2.12
C LEU A 212 8.32 -5.79 -1.90
N PRO A 213 9.25 -6.61 -2.43
CA PRO A 213 9.31 -8.01 -2.05
C PRO A 213 9.50 -8.18 -0.54
N PRO A 214 8.99 -9.28 0.06
CA PRO A 214 9.10 -9.51 1.50
C PRO A 214 10.57 -9.57 1.98
N THR A 215 10.89 -8.90 3.08
CA THR A 215 12.23 -8.95 3.70
C THR A 215 12.62 -10.35 4.19
N ALA A 216 11.63 -11.24 4.32
CA ALA A 216 11.83 -12.67 4.55
C ALA A 216 12.83 -13.30 3.56
N PHE A 217 12.88 -12.81 2.32
CA PHE A 217 13.81 -13.30 1.30
C PHE A 217 15.27 -12.98 1.66
N GLU A 218 15.54 -11.81 2.22
CA GLU A 218 16.89 -11.41 2.66
C GLU A 218 17.38 -12.14 3.91
N ILE A 219 16.50 -12.80 4.66
CA ILE A 219 16.88 -13.72 5.74
C ILE A 219 16.85 -15.20 5.29
N GLY A 220 16.83 -15.45 3.97
CA GLY A 220 16.98 -16.78 3.38
C GLY A 220 15.70 -17.60 3.26
N LEU A 221 14.53 -17.02 3.50
CA LEU A 221 13.24 -17.69 3.35
C LEU A 221 12.71 -17.50 1.92
N LYS A 222 11.84 -18.40 1.49
CA LYS A 222 11.25 -18.40 0.14
C LYS A 222 9.74 -18.66 0.23
N GLY A 223 9.04 -18.28 -0.82
CA GLY A 223 7.62 -18.58 -1.00
C GLY A 223 6.69 -17.44 -0.60
N TRP A 224 5.43 -17.76 -0.48
CA TRP A 224 4.37 -16.80 -0.21
C TRP A 224 4.42 -16.33 1.26
N VAL A 225 4.43 -15.02 1.46
CA VAL A 225 4.47 -14.36 2.77
C VAL A 225 3.23 -13.46 2.92
N PRO A 226 2.05 -14.04 3.22
CA PRO A 226 0.83 -13.26 3.35
C PRO A 226 0.85 -12.36 4.58
N THR A 227 0.43 -11.13 4.39
CA THR A 227 0.17 -10.16 5.46
C THR A 227 -1.05 -10.60 6.26
N VAL A 228 -0.96 -10.55 7.57
CA VAL A 228 -2.04 -10.79 8.52
C VAL A 228 -2.67 -9.47 8.96
N GLU A 229 -1.82 -8.51 9.32
CA GLU A 229 -2.20 -7.16 9.75
C GLU A 229 -1.18 -6.16 9.19
N LEU A 230 -1.66 -4.98 8.80
CA LEU A 230 -0.82 -3.86 8.37
C LEU A 230 -1.41 -2.55 8.90
N THR A 231 -0.61 -1.82 9.67
CA THR A 231 -0.93 -0.46 10.09
C THR A 231 -0.02 0.55 9.38
N VAL A 232 -0.63 1.53 8.73
CA VAL A 232 0.06 2.60 8.00
C VAL A 232 -0.21 3.94 8.66
N HIS A 233 0.82 4.76 8.82
CA HIS A 233 0.73 6.16 9.23
C HIS A 233 1.20 7.06 8.08
N VAL A 234 0.29 7.85 7.50
CA VAL A 234 0.62 8.88 6.52
C VAL A 234 0.93 10.18 7.26
N ARG A 235 2.10 10.75 6.97
CA ARG A 235 2.65 11.89 7.73
C ARG A 235 2.55 13.21 6.98
N HIS A 236 2.69 13.16 5.64
CA HIS A 236 2.67 14.32 4.76
C HIS A 236 2.10 13.94 3.39
N ARG A 237 1.61 14.93 2.66
CA ARG A 237 1.43 14.79 1.21
C ARG A 237 2.82 14.78 0.57
N PRO A 238 3.17 13.77 -0.24
CA PRO A 238 4.49 13.67 -0.82
C PRO A 238 4.74 14.80 -1.84
N ALA A 239 6.01 15.22 -1.94
CA ALA A 239 6.46 16.07 -3.06
C ALA A 239 6.45 15.23 -4.35
N PRO A 240 6.28 15.89 -5.53
CA PRO A 240 6.39 15.22 -6.83
C PRO A 240 7.72 14.49 -7.02
N GLY A 241 7.69 13.40 -7.78
CA GLY A 241 8.86 12.59 -8.10
C GLY A 241 8.91 11.25 -7.35
N PRO A 242 9.97 10.46 -7.58
CA PRO A 242 10.11 9.11 -7.02
C PRO A 242 10.26 9.14 -5.50
N LEU A 243 9.72 8.11 -4.88
CA LEU A 243 9.84 7.86 -3.44
C LEU A 243 11.03 6.94 -3.16
N ARG A 244 11.63 7.05 -1.98
CA ARG A 244 12.55 6.05 -1.43
C ARG A 244 11.82 5.25 -0.37
N VAL A 245 11.85 3.94 -0.52
CA VAL A 245 11.21 3.00 0.39
C VAL A 245 12.28 2.12 1.02
N SER A 246 12.24 2.00 2.34
CA SER A 246 13.05 1.05 3.10
C SER A 246 12.13 0.17 3.93
N VAL A 247 12.30 -1.14 3.85
CA VAL A 247 11.55 -2.13 4.63
C VAL A 247 12.53 -2.99 5.41
N THR A 248 12.26 -3.20 6.69
CA THR A 248 13.14 -3.99 7.58
C THR A 248 12.34 -4.99 8.40
N THR A 249 12.95 -6.16 8.66
CA THR A 249 12.49 -7.12 9.68
C THR A 249 13.61 -7.39 10.68
N ARG A 250 13.26 -7.61 11.93
CA ARG A 250 14.21 -7.89 13.02
C ARG A 250 13.89 -9.15 13.76
N ASN A 251 12.67 -9.67 13.63
CA ASN A 251 12.23 -10.81 14.43
C ASN A 251 11.32 -11.74 13.62
N LEU A 252 11.71 -13.00 13.57
CA LEU A 252 10.88 -14.09 13.06
C LEU A 252 10.67 -15.08 14.21
N ALA A 253 9.44 -15.23 14.67
CA ALA A 253 9.09 -16.15 15.74
C ALA A 253 7.81 -16.93 15.43
N GLY A 254 7.85 -18.24 15.59
CA GLY A 254 6.66 -19.10 15.38
C GLY A 254 6.07 -19.04 13.96
N GLY A 255 6.88 -18.70 12.95
CA GLY A 255 6.41 -18.53 11.57
C GLY A 255 5.77 -17.17 11.29
N PHE A 256 5.90 -16.20 12.20
CA PHE A 256 5.46 -14.82 11.98
C PHE A 256 6.65 -13.87 12.02
N LEU A 257 6.71 -12.95 11.08
CA LEU A 257 7.67 -11.85 11.09
C LEU A 257 6.94 -10.51 11.07
N GLU A 258 7.54 -9.51 11.68
CA GLU A 258 7.14 -8.11 11.46
C GLU A 258 7.95 -7.50 10.34
N GLU A 259 7.36 -6.53 9.64
CA GLU A 259 8.08 -5.66 8.71
C GLU A 259 7.72 -4.20 9.01
N ASP A 260 8.75 -3.37 9.16
CA ASP A 260 8.62 -1.93 9.29
C ASP A 260 9.02 -1.26 7.99
N ALA A 261 8.15 -0.41 7.44
CA ALA A 261 8.48 0.37 6.27
C ALA A 261 8.55 1.87 6.57
N GLU A 262 9.48 2.55 5.91
CA GLU A 262 9.57 4.00 5.83
C GLU A 262 9.55 4.44 4.37
N VAL A 263 8.74 5.47 4.09
CA VAL A 263 8.61 6.07 2.76
C VAL A 263 9.02 7.54 2.83
N TRP A 264 9.97 7.91 1.98
CA TRP A 264 10.56 9.24 1.90
C TRP A 264 10.32 9.84 0.53
N ASP A 265 9.94 11.11 0.47
CA ASP A 265 9.72 11.81 -0.78
C ASP A 265 11.01 12.43 -1.36
N SER A 266 10.89 13.06 -2.53
CA SER A 266 11.99 13.73 -3.25
C SER A 266 12.57 14.92 -2.50
N ALA A 267 11.85 15.45 -1.49
CA ALA A 267 12.30 16.56 -0.64
C ALA A 267 12.88 16.07 0.70
N ASP A 268 13.28 14.80 0.80
CA ASP A 268 13.83 14.18 2.00
C ASP A 268 12.89 14.23 3.22
N ARG A 269 11.57 14.20 3.00
CA ARG A 269 10.59 14.14 4.08
C ARG A 269 10.10 12.72 4.26
N LEU A 270 9.98 12.29 5.51
CA LEU A 270 9.32 11.05 5.88
C LEU A 270 7.79 11.22 5.70
N VAL A 271 7.23 10.63 4.65
CA VAL A 271 5.84 10.83 4.24
C VAL A 271 4.91 9.72 4.69
N ALA A 272 5.42 8.50 4.88
CA ALA A 272 4.67 7.40 5.48
C ALA A 272 5.56 6.44 6.24
N GLN A 273 4.95 5.74 7.21
CA GLN A 273 5.53 4.64 7.96
C GLN A 273 4.50 3.53 8.12
N SER A 274 4.95 2.28 8.16
CA SER A 274 4.05 1.17 8.46
C SER A 274 4.73 0.12 9.32
N ARG A 275 3.90 -0.67 9.99
CA ARG A 275 4.27 -1.97 10.55
C ARG A 275 3.26 -3.00 10.10
N GLN A 276 3.75 -4.16 9.67
CA GLN A 276 2.92 -5.31 9.38
C GLN A 276 3.35 -6.55 10.18
N LEU A 277 2.41 -7.44 10.40
CA LEU A 277 2.66 -8.81 10.79
C LEU A 277 2.35 -9.72 9.60
N ALA A 278 3.34 -10.50 9.17
CA ALA A 278 3.21 -11.43 8.06
C ALA A 278 3.50 -12.87 8.49
N ARG A 279 2.91 -13.83 7.78
CA ARG A 279 3.10 -15.25 8.06
C ARG A 279 4.05 -15.88 7.05
N VAL A 280 5.05 -16.59 7.55
CA VAL A 280 5.99 -17.37 6.75
C VAL A 280 5.75 -18.86 7.00
N ARG A 281 5.71 -19.65 5.94
CA ARG A 281 5.76 -21.11 6.08
C ARG A 281 7.23 -21.52 6.30
N LEU A 282 7.51 -21.98 7.50
CA LEU A 282 8.77 -22.64 7.80
C LEU A 282 8.63 -24.08 7.26
N GLY A 283 9.43 -24.41 6.22
CA GLY A 283 9.42 -25.72 5.56
C GLY A 283 9.86 -26.84 6.48
#